data_56c3dbd9990a9751174083f7a7449475
#
_entry.id   56c3dbd9990a9751174083f7a7449475
#
_cell.length_a   1.000
_cell.length_b   1.000
_cell.length_c   1.000
_cell.angle_alpha   90.00
_cell.angle_beta   90.00
_cell.angle_gamma   90.00
#
_symmetry.space_group_name_H-M   'P 1'
#
loop_
_entity.id
_entity.type
_entity.pdbx_description
1 polymer ?
#
loop_
_entity_poly.entity_id
_entity_poly.type
_entity_poly.pdbx_seq_one_letter_code
_entity_poly.pdbx_strand_id
1 'polypeptide(L)'
;MSTKVKLKAAGMLAALLLVVAIAITHGPGVKAAGNGKITGMVKLDGTAPHMKGIDMSKDPYCSKAHESSPAALELVVVGKNNGLENVVLYISQGWNGPAPKASAQPVFDQHGCMYSPHVIAMNPGEEYKVTNSDQTAHNIHPEPNPMTGNIPWNRSQPPGSPPIVQSWKAEEVAIPVKCNIHPWMHGYFVVVKGPYAITDDSGNYTIENVPPGNYTVTSWQETYGTQTQKVTVAAGAAGTANFTYKAK
;
A
#
# COMPACT_ATOMS: atom_id res chain seq x y z
N MET A 1 18.53 65.11 81.58
CA MET A 1 18.99 63.71 81.39
C MET A 1 19.06 63.45 79.88
N SER A 2 20.27 63.45 79.32
CA SER A 2 20.48 63.37 77.87
C SER A 2 21.11 61.99 77.56
N THR A 3 20.41 61.20 76.77
CA THR A 3 20.94 59.91 76.33
C THR A 3 21.42 60.01 74.90
N LYS A 4 22.71 59.94 74.68
CA LYS A 4 23.36 59.96 73.37
C LYS A 4 23.22 58.55 72.72
N VAL A 5 22.57 58.47 71.55
CA VAL A 5 22.52 57.29 70.71
C VAL A 5 23.75 57.32 69.76
N LYS A 6 24.54 56.28 69.79
CA LYS A 6 25.70 56.09 68.89
C LYS A 6 25.21 55.42 67.63
N LEU A 7 25.42 56.06 66.47
CA LEU A 7 25.20 55.52 65.12
C LEU A 7 26.38 54.63 64.74
N LYS A 8 26.11 53.33 64.47
CA LYS A 8 27.12 52.44 63.91
C LYS A 8 26.93 52.44 62.36
N ALA A 9 28.01 52.76 61.68
CA ALA A 9 28.13 52.69 60.24
C ALA A 9 28.17 51.19 59.82
N ALA A 10 27.21 50.79 58.97
CA ALA A 10 27.21 49.49 58.32
C ALA A 10 27.92 49.61 56.97
N GLY A 11 29.01 48.84 56.81
CA GLY A 11 29.75 48.78 55.56
C GLY A 11 28.96 48.06 54.49
N MET A 12 28.82 48.68 53.33
CA MET A 12 28.20 48.13 52.13
C MET A 12 29.22 47.22 51.42
N LEU A 13 29.01 45.92 51.48
CA LEU A 13 29.76 44.92 50.70
C LEU A 13 29.14 44.87 49.30
N ALA A 14 29.81 45.44 48.29
CA ALA A 14 29.39 45.34 46.90
C ALA A 14 29.74 43.95 46.38
N ALA A 15 28.72 43.07 46.22
CA ALA A 15 28.87 41.77 45.56
C ALA A 15 28.84 41.99 44.03
N LEU A 16 29.99 41.78 43.40
CA LEU A 16 30.13 41.82 41.94
C LEU A 16 29.59 40.51 41.35
N LEU A 17 28.37 40.55 40.82
CA LEU A 17 27.78 39.43 40.09
C LEU A 17 28.40 39.35 38.67
N LEU A 18 29.30 38.39 38.50
CA LEU A 18 29.85 38.01 37.19
C LEU A 18 28.78 37.27 36.39
N VAL A 19 28.09 37.91 35.48
CA VAL A 19 27.17 37.25 34.52
C VAL A 19 28.02 36.62 33.43
N VAL A 20 28.21 35.31 33.51
CA VAL A 20 28.81 34.52 32.42
C VAL A 20 27.73 34.33 31.37
N ALA A 21 27.78 35.09 30.29
CA ALA A 21 26.97 34.87 29.11
C ALA A 21 27.46 33.61 28.39
N ILE A 22 26.75 32.48 28.58
CA ILE A 22 26.97 31.27 27.78
C ILE A 22 26.39 31.57 26.40
N ALA A 23 27.22 31.85 25.41
CA ALA A 23 26.85 31.90 24.02
C ALA A 23 26.51 30.49 23.57
N ILE A 24 25.20 30.15 23.50
CA ILE A 24 24.71 28.95 22.86
C ILE A 24 24.93 29.13 21.35
N THR A 25 26.04 28.63 20.84
CA THR A 25 26.27 28.52 19.40
C THR A 25 25.29 27.47 18.88
N HIS A 26 24.21 27.92 18.26
CA HIS A 26 23.36 27.03 17.44
C HIS A 26 24.26 26.54 16.29
N GLY A 27 24.72 25.30 16.40
CA GLY A 27 25.34 24.61 15.27
C GLY A 27 24.39 24.61 14.08
N PRO A 28 24.88 24.52 12.83
CA PRO A 28 24.03 24.45 11.65
C PRO A 28 23.00 23.35 11.88
N GLY A 29 21.72 23.74 11.91
CA GLY A 29 20.62 22.80 12.10
C GLY A 29 20.76 21.64 11.11
N VAL A 30 20.86 20.43 11.61
CA VAL A 30 20.86 19.22 10.77
C VAL A 30 19.53 19.24 10.03
N LYS A 31 19.58 19.58 8.75
CA LYS A 31 18.41 19.54 7.87
C LYS A 31 17.90 18.11 7.90
N ALA A 32 16.66 17.88 8.34
CA ALA A 32 16.08 16.55 8.35
C ALA A 32 16.32 15.92 6.98
N ALA A 33 16.91 14.74 6.96
CA ALA A 33 17.17 14.02 5.72
C ALA A 33 15.83 13.78 5.04
N GLY A 34 15.63 14.29 3.82
CA GLY A 34 14.39 14.14 3.07
C GLY A 34 14.11 12.66 2.80
N ASN A 35 12.82 12.29 2.82
CA ASN A 35 12.41 10.96 2.41
C ASN A 35 12.83 10.71 0.95
N GLY A 36 13.21 9.47 0.67
CA GLY A 36 13.43 8.97 -0.68
C GLY A 36 12.24 8.15 -1.16
N LYS A 37 12.52 7.23 -2.07
CA LYS A 37 11.54 6.29 -2.63
C LYS A 37 12.21 4.98 -2.99
N ILE A 38 11.41 3.95 -3.25
CA ILE A 38 11.87 2.70 -3.85
C ILE A 38 11.17 2.54 -5.19
N THR A 39 11.97 2.34 -6.23
CA THR A 39 11.45 2.14 -7.59
C THR A 39 11.95 0.82 -8.14
N GLY A 40 11.27 0.29 -9.14
CA GLY A 40 11.73 -0.90 -9.83
C GLY A 40 10.77 -1.34 -10.91
N MET A 41 11.12 -2.48 -11.49
CA MET A 41 10.31 -3.15 -12.49
C MET A 41 10.17 -4.63 -12.12
N VAL A 42 9.00 -5.17 -12.36
CA VAL A 42 8.72 -6.60 -12.25
C VAL A 42 8.52 -7.17 -13.64
N LYS A 43 9.26 -8.24 -13.97
CA LYS A 43 9.23 -8.86 -15.30
C LYS A 43 8.92 -10.33 -15.24
N LEU A 44 8.38 -10.84 -16.35
CA LEU A 44 8.32 -12.26 -16.63
C LEU A 44 9.53 -12.63 -17.51
N ASP A 45 10.30 -13.63 -17.10
CA ASP A 45 11.33 -14.29 -17.87
C ASP A 45 10.74 -15.57 -18.51
N GLY A 46 10.84 -15.66 -19.84
CA GLY A 46 10.25 -16.71 -20.64
C GLY A 46 8.98 -16.30 -21.38
N THR A 47 8.29 -17.27 -21.95
CA THR A 47 7.07 -17.03 -22.73
C THR A 47 5.87 -16.83 -21.81
N ALA A 48 5.13 -15.75 -22.03
CA ALA A 48 3.88 -15.49 -21.32
C ALA A 48 2.90 -16.67 -21.52
N PRO A 49 2.30 -17.19 -20.43
CA PRO A 49 1.33 -18.27 -20.56
C PRO A 49 0.07 -17.74 -21.27
N HIS A 50 -0.52 -18.57 -22.13
CA HIS A 50 -1.79 -18.22 -22.74
C HIS A 50 -2.90 -18.29 -21.71
N MET A 51 -3.54 -17.16 -21.42
CA MET A 51 -4.67 -17.11 -20.50
C MET A 51 -5.93 -17.65 -21.19
N LYS A 52 -6.65 -18.50 -20.45
CA LYS A 52 -7.89 -19.09 -20.95
C LYS A 52 -8.95 -18.01 -21.12
N GLY A 53 -9.58 -17.97 -22.28
CA GLY A 53 -10.78 -17.16 -22.53
C GLY A 53 -11.93 -17.54 -21.59
N ILE A 54 -12.72 -16.55 -21.20
CA ILE A 54 -13.85 -16.72 -20.31
C ILE A 54 -15.13 -16.92 -21.14
N ASP A 55 -15.85 -17.99 -20.88
CA ASP A 55 -17.18 -18.20 -21.45
C ASP A 55 -18.24 -17.51 -20.57
N MET A 56 -18.73 -16.38 -21.05
CA MET A 56 -19.78 -15.58 -20.40
C MET A 56 -21.18 -15.80 -21.00
N SER A 57 -21.37 -16.81 -21.83
CA SER A 57 -22.62 -17.05 -22.59
C SER A 57 -23.85 -17.26 -21.71
N LYS A 58 -23.68 -17.62 -20.44
CA LYS A 58 -24.75 -17.82 -19.47
C LYS A 58 -25.38 -16.53 -18.94
N ASP A 59 -24.66 -15.39 -19.06
CA ASP A 59 -25.18 -14.07 -18.70
C ASP A 59 -25.19 -13.17 -19.94
N PRO A 60 -26.41 -12.76 -20.44
CA PRO A 60 -26.52 -11.96 -21.65
C PRO A 60 -25.86 -10.59 -21.55
N TYR A 61 -25.82 -9.97 -20.33
CA TYR A 61 -25.16 -8.69 -20.13
C TYR A 61 -23.64 -8.85 -20.25
N CYS A 62 -23.07 -9.84 -19.55
CA CYS A 62 -21.62 -10.11 -19.56
C CYS A 62 -21.16 -10.51 -20.98
N SER A 63 -21.91 -11.36 -21.66
CA SER A 63 -21.61 -11.78 -23.03
C SER A 63 -21.58 -10.58 -23.99
N LYS A 64 -22.56 -9.67 -23.87
CA LYS A 64 -22.61 -8.46 -24.68
C LYS A 64 -21.49 -7.48 -24.36
N ALA A 65 -21.14 -7.32 -23.08
CA ALA A 65 -20.05 -6.43 -22.65
C ALA A 65 -18.70 -6.82 -23.25
N HIS A 66 -18.50 -8.10 -23.57
CA HIS A 66 -17.26 -8.65 -24.13
C HIS A 66 -17.38 -9.14 -25.59
N GLU A 67 -18.45 -8.78 -26.30
CA GLU A 67 -18.67 -9.22 -27.68
C GLU A 67 -17.54 -8.82 -28.64
N SER A 68 -17.03 -7.59 -28.49
CA SER A 68 -15.95 -7.06 -29.34
C SER A 68 -14.54 -7.30 -28.79
N SER A 69 -14.42 -7.61 -27.50
CA SER A 69 -13.14 -7.83 -26.82
C SER A 69 -13.32 -8.96 -25.80
N PRO A 70 -13.17 -10.23 -26.23
CA PRO A 70 -13.36 -11.37 -25.36
C PRO A 70 -12.43 -11.32 -24.13
N ALA A 71 -13.00 -11.48 -22.94
CA ALA A 71 -12.25 -11.50 -21.71
C ALA A 71 -11.47 -12.82 -21.55
N ALA A 72 -10.34 -12.73 -20.88
CA ALA A 72 -9.55 -13.88 -20.46
C ALA A 72 -9.26 -13.80 -18.95
N LEU A 73 -8.84 -14.93 -18.37
CA LEU A 73 -8.40 -14.95 -16.99
C LEU A 73 -7.18 -14.03 -16.81
N GLU A 74 -7.12 -13.31 -15.70
CA GLU A 74 -6.06 -12.33 -15.39
C GLU A 74 -4.97 -12.89 -14.46
N LEU A 75 -4.81 -14.22 -14.41
CA LEU A 75 -3.82 -14.89 -13.54
C LEU A 75 -2.38 -14.42 -13.78
N VAL A 76 -2.05 -14.12 -15.03
CA VAL A 76 -0.76 -13.57 -15.44
C VAL A 76 -1.00 -12.57 -16.55
N VAL A 77 -0.91 -11.28 -16.22
CA VAL A 77 -1.05 -10.20 -17.20
C VAL A 77 0.34 -9.65 -17.52
N VAL A 78 0.73 -9.82 -18.77
CA VAL A 78 2.05 -9.40 -19.28
C VAL A 78 1.86 -8.25 -20.27
N GLY A 79 2.36 -7.10 -19.93
CA GLY A 79 2.30 -5.90 -20.73
C GLY A 79 3.58 -5.64 -21.51
N LYS A 80 3.90 -4.38 -21.72
CA LYS A 80 5.07 -3.95 -22.49
C LYS A 80 6.39 -4.43 -21.84
N ASN A 81 7.38 -4.76 -22.66
CA ASN A 81 8.71 -5.16 -22.22
C ASN A 81 8.74 -6.35 -21.24
N ASN A 82 7.78 -7.25 -21.36
CA ASN A 82 7.56 -8.38 -20.44
C ASN A 82 7.26 -7.93 -18.98
N GLY A 83 6.77 -6.71 -18.79
CA GLY A 83 6.33 -6.23 -17.47
C GLY A 83 5.16 -7.03 -16.96
N LEU A 84 5.19 -7.42 -15.68
CA LEU A 84 4.07 -8.08 -15.00
C LEU A 84 3.19 -7.03 -14.32
N GLU A 85 1.92 -7.00 -14.71
CA GLU A 85 0.86 -6.22 -14.07
C GLU A 85 0.29 -6.96 -12.84
N ASN A 86 -0.42 -6.24 -11.98
CA ASN A 86 -1.07 -6.79 -10.79
C ASN A 86 -0.13 -7.42 -9.76
N VAL A 87 1.13 -7.01 -9.74
CA VAL A 87 2.08 -7.42 -8.71
C VAL A 87 2.08 -6.41 -7.58
N VAL A 88 1.90 -6.87 -6.35
CA VAL A 88 1.97 -6.01 -5.16
C VAL A 88 3.37 -6.03 -4.59
N LEU A 89 3.95 -4.83 -4.41
CA LEU A 89 5.25 -4.60 -3.78
C LEU A 89 5.03 -3.91 -2.44
N TYR A 90 5.66 -4.40 -1.39
CA TYR A 90 5.55 -3.77 -0.07
C TYR A 90 6.83 -3.91 0.74
N ILE A 91 7.04 -2.99 1.66
CA ILE A 91 8.16 -3.08 2.60
C ILE A 91 7.75 -4.08 3.69
N SER A 92 8.37 -5.26 3.67
CA SER A 92 8.08 -6.34 4.62
C SER A 92 8.98 -6.30 5.87
N GLN A 93 10.15 -5.63 5.80
CA GLN A 93 11.05 -5.43 6.94
C GLN A 93 11.74 -4.06 6.87
N GLY A 94 12.09 -3.55 8.04
CA GLY A 94 12.80 -2.26 8.18
C GLY A 94 11.87 -1.05 8.32
N TRP A 95 10.58 -1.19 8.04
CA TRP A 95 9.60 -0.12 8.27
C TRP A 95 9.19 -0.05 9.73
N ASN A 96 9.42 1.11 10.36
CA ASN A 96 9.09 1.38 11.76
C ASN A 96 8.14 2.59 11.90
N GLY A 97 7.71 3.17 10.77
CA GLY A 97 6.78 4.30 10.76
C GLY A 97 5.33 3.85 10.92
N PRO A 98 4.39 4.80 11.06
CA PRO A 98 2.97 4.52 11.00
C PRO A 98 2.61 3.98 9.61
N ALA A 99 1.47 3.31 9.51
CA ALA A 99 0.90 2.94 8.21
C ALA A 99 0.74 4.19 7.34
N PRO A 100 1.21 4.20 6.09
CA PRO A 100 1.01 5.33 5.20
C PRO A 100 -0.48 5.58 5.00
N LYS A 101 -0.86 6.85 4.94
CA LYS A 101 -2.22 7.20 4.55
C LYS A 101 -2.33 7.13 3.03
N ALA A 102 -3.27 6.35 2.51
CA ALA A 102 -3.55 6.37 1.08
C ALA A 102 -3.99 7.78 0.63
N SER A 103 -3.59 8.18 -0.56
CA SER A 103 -4.00 9.45 -1.17
C SER A 103 -5.48 9.47 -1.55
N ALA A 104 -6.06 8.29 -1.81
CA ALA A 104 -7.47 8.09 -2.11
C ALA A 104 -7.92 6.75 -1.51
N GLN A 105 -9.21 6.67 -1.16
CA GLN A 105 -9.80 5.42 -0.69
C GLN A 105 -9.76 4.38 -1.82
N PRO A 106 -9.19 3.18 -1.61
CA PRO A 106 -9.19 2.13 -2.61
C PRO A 106 -10.61 1.75 -3.04
N VAL A 107 -10.80 1.53 -4.34
CA VAL A 107 -12.07 1.09 -4.91
C VAL A 107 -11.85 -0.23 -5.63
N PHE A 108 -12.71 -1.20 -5.37
CA PHE A 108 -12.78 -2.50 -6.03
C PHE A 108 -14.13 -2.57 -6.72
N ASP A 109 -14.15 -2.32 -8.02
CA ASP A 109 -15.39 -2.23 -8.80
C ASP A 109 -15.74 -3.55 -9.48
N GLN A 110 -17.01 -3.80 -9.67
CA GLN A 110 -17.55 -4.87 -10.49
C GLN A 110 -17.97 -4.23 -11.81
N HIS A 111 -17.09 -4.33 -12.80
CA HIS A 111 -17.24 -3.68 -14.09
C HIS A 111 -16.90 -4.64 -15.24
N GLY A 112 -17.78 -4.72 -16.24
CA GLY A 112 -17.61 -5.66 -17.34
C GLY A 112 -17.61 -7.11 -16.88
N CYS A 113 -18.36 -7.42 -15.83
CA CYS A 113 -18.40 -8.77 -15.22
C CYS A 113 -17.01 -9.28 -14.79
N MET A 114 -16.15 -8.38 -14.40
CA MET A 114 -14.85 -8.63 -13.80
C MET A 114 -14.69 -7.78 -12.54
N TYR A 115 -13.74 -8.12 -11.67
CA TYR A 115 -13.31 -7.20 -10.62
C TYR A 115 -12.22 -6.27 -11.17
N SER A 116 -12.41 -4.97 -11.01
CA SER A 116 -11.49 -3.95 -11.52
C SER A 116 -11.15 -2.92 -10.43
N PRO A 117 -9.87 -2.72 -10.11
CA PRO A 117 -8.73 -3.48 -10.59
C PRO A 117 -8.74 -4.94 -10.06
N HIS A 118 -8.03 -5.85 -10.71
CA HIS A 118 -7.95 -7.27 -10.31
C HIS A 118 -7.37 -7.46 -8.90
N VAL A 119 -6.43 -6.62 -8.51
CA VAL A 119 -5.81 -6.61 -7.18
C VAL A 119 -5.85 -5.21 -6.58
N ILE A 120 -6.27 -5.08 -5.33
CA ILE A 120 -6.08 -3.86 -4.53
C ILE A 120 -5.25 -4.16 -3.28
N ALA A 121 -4.45 -3.18 -2.88
CA ALA A 121 -3.67 -3.25 -1.64
C ALA A 121 -4.09 -2.14 -0.68
N MET A 122 -3.94 -2.41 0.60
CA MET A 122 -4.31 -1.49 1.68
C MET A 122 -3.56 -1.80 2.97
N ASN A 123 -3.59 -0.87 3.91
CA ASN A 123 -3.10 -1.11 5.26
C ASN A 123 -4.22 -1.65 6.19
N PRO A 124 -3.88 -2.36 7.28
CA PRO A 124 -4.87 -2.75 8.28
C PRO A 124 -5.62 -1.53 8.82
N GLY A 125 -6.95 -1.62 8.89
CA GLY A 125 -7.83 -0.54 9.32
C GLY A 125 -8.16 0.51 8.26
N GLU A 126 -7.53 0.45 7.10
CA GLU A 126 -7.85 1.32 5.98
C GLU A 126 -9.17 0.92 5.34
N GLU A 127 -10.04 1.89 5.13
CA GLU A 127 -11.32 1.66 4.47
C GLU A 127 -11.17 1.59 2.96
N TYR A 128 -11.82 0.59 2.35
CA TYR A 128 -11.98 0.45 0.90
C TYR A 128 -13.46 0.38 0.52
N LYS A 129 -13.75 0.68 -0.73
CA LYS A 129 -15.11 0.60 -1.31
C LYS A 129 -15.20 -0.55 -2.28
N VAL A 130 -16.35 -1.23 -2.27
CA VAL A 130 -16.76 -2.13 -3.35
C VAL A 130 -17.97 -1.51 -4.03
N THR A 131 -17.91 -1.39 -5.35
CA THR A 131 -18.97 -0.83 -6.20
C THR A 131 -19.43 -1.85 -7.23
N ASN A 132 -20.61 -1.64 -7.81
CA ASN A 132 -21.09 -2.36 -8.98
C ASN A 132 -21.49 -1.34 -10.04
N SER A 133 -20.68 -1.23 -11.09
CA SER A 133 -20.91 -0.35 -12.25
C SER A 133 -21.64 -1.04 -13.39
N ASP A 134 -21.90 -2.35 -13.29
CA ASP A 134 -22.62 -3.13 -14.27
C ASP A 134 -24.14 -3.03 -14.12
N GLN A 135 -24.87 -3.34 -15.19
CA GLN A 135 -26.32 -3.44 -15.18
C GLN A 135 -26.81 -4.87 -14.93
N THR A 136 -25.95 -5.70 -14.34
CA THR A 136 -26.27 -7.04 -13.84
C THR A 136 -25.90 -7.18 -12.37
N ALA A 137 -26.47 -8.17 -11.68
CA ALA A 137 -26.17 -8.40 -10.26
C ALA A 137 -24.87 -9.19 -10.11
N HIS A 138 -24.05 -8.73 -9.19
CA HIS A 138 -22.88 -9.45 -8.72
C HIS A 138 -22.96 -9.72 -7.22
N ASN A 139 -22.02 -10.48 -6.70
CA ASN A 139 -21.73 -10.49 -5.27
C ASN A 139 -20.23 -10.46 -5.03
N ILE A 140 -19.87 -9.97 -3.89
CA ILE A 140 -18.49 -9.93 -3.40
C ILE A 140 -18.34 -10.88 -2.22
N HIS A 141 -17.42 -11.84 -2.34
CA HIS A 141 -17.18 -12.89 -1.35
C HIS A 141 -15.68 -13.07 -1.11
N PRO A 142 -15.06 -12.27 -0.24
CA PRO A 142 -13.69 -12.48 0.19
C PRO A 142 -13.60 -13.63 1.20
N GLU A 143 -12.58 -14.46 1.05
CA GLU A 143 -12.32 -15.64 1.87
C GLU A 143 -10.94 -15.53 2.56
N PRO A 144 -10.80 -14.70 3.62
CA PRO A 144 -9.55 -14.58 4.35
C PRO A 144 -9.19 -15.89 5.07
N ASN A 145 -7.89 -16.05 5.33
CA ASN A 145 -7.40 -17.14 6.16
C ASN A 145 -7.90 -16.96 7.61
N PRO A 146 -8.62 -17.93 8.18
CA PRO A 146 -9.19 -17.81 9.53
C PRO A 146 -8.14 -17.60 10.63
N MET A 147 -6.88 -17.93 10.37
CA MET A 147 -5.79 -17.74 11.34
C MET A 147 -5.34 -16.29 11.49
N THR A 148 -5.69 -15.40 10.57
CA THR A 148 -5.32 -13.98 10.63
C THR A 148 -6.23 -13.15 11.52
N GLY A 149 -7.45 -13.64 11.79
CA GLY A 149 -8.48 -12.92 12.53
C GLY A 149 -9.31 -11.96 11.65
N ASN A 150 -9.06 -11.92 10.34
CA ASN A 150 -9.96 -11.31 9.39
C ASN A 150 -11.21 -12.19 9.21
N ILE A 151 -12.38 -11.57 9.05
CA ILE A 151 -13.66 -12.28 9.02
C ILE A 151 -14.17 -12.31 7.57
N PRO A 152 -14.50 -13.51 7.03
CA PRO A 152 -15.12 -13.62 5.70
C PRO A 152 -16.51 -13.00 5.71
N TRP A 153 -16.92 -12.50 4.57
CA TRP A 153 -18.26 -11.98 4.36
C TRP A 153 -18.70 -12.17 2.91
N ASN A 154 -20.01 -12.15 2.67
CA ASN A 154 -20.60 -12.32 1.36
C ASN A 154 -21.79 -11.39 1.22
N ARG A 155 -21.77 -10.51 0.21
CA ARG A 155 -22.85 -9.54 -0.04
C ARG A 155 -23.17 -9.46 -1.52
N SER A 156 -24.46 -9.49 -1.84
CA SER A 156 -24.97 -9.20 -3.18
C SER A 156 -25.00 -7.70 -3.44
N GLN A 157 -24.66 -7.30 -4.65
CA GLN A 157 -24.79 -5.93 -5.16
C GLN A 157 -25.55 -5.97 -6.50
N PRO A 158 -26.89 -5.84 -6.49
CA PRO A 158 -27.66 -5.53 -7.70
C PRO A 158 -27.24 -4.21 -8.35
N PRO A 159 -27.61 -3.96 -9.62
CA PRO A 159 -27.38 -2.67 -10.27
C PRO A 159 -27.89 -1.49 -9.44
N GLY A 160 -27.10 -0.42 -9.37
CA GLY A 160 -27.45 0.79 -8.62
C GLY A 160 -27.37 0.65 -7.10
N SER A 161 -26.84 -0.45 -6.56
CA SER A 161 -26.61 -0.61 -5.13
C SER A 161 -25.61 0.44 -4.61
N PRO A 162 -25.78 0.94 -3.37
CA PRO A 162 -24.78 1.81 -2.77
C PRO A 162 -23.43 1.08 -2.58
N PRO A 163 -22.31 1.80 -2.56
CA PRO A 163 -21.02 1.23 -2.26
C PRO A 163 -21.02 0.49 -0.91
N ILE A 164 -20.36 -0.67 -0.86
CA ILE A 164 -20.05 -1.37 0.38
C ILE A 164 -18.71 -0.82 0.88
N VAL A 165 -18.69 -0.25 2.09
CA VAL A 165 -17.45 0.20 2.73
C VAL A 165 -17.04 -0.83 3.77
N GLN A 166 -15.76 -1.25 3.73
CA GLN A 166 -15.19 -2.26 4.61
C GLN A 166 -13.73 -1.92 4.94
N SER A 167 -13.18 -2.59 5.95
CA SER A 167 -11.76 -2.57 6.28
C SER A 167 -11.32 -3.94 6.81
N TRP A 168 -10.04 -4.27 6.65
CA TRP A 168 -9.43 -5.47 7.21
C TRP A 168 -8.68 -5.14 8.50
N LYS A 169 -8.77 -5.99 9.50
CA LYS A 169 -8.16 -5.75 10.83
C LYS A 169 -6.68 -6.13 10.88
N ALA A 170 -6.30 -7.16 10.15
CA ALA A 170 -4.97 -7.77 10.23
C ALA A 170 -4.30 -7.86 8.86
N GLU A 171 -2.97 -7.91 8.89
CA GLU A 171 -2.19 -8.21 7.68
C GLU A 171 -2.55 -9.57 7.12
N GLU A 172 -2.76 -9.61 5.82
CA GLU A 172 -2.96 -10.84 5.08
C GLU A 172 -2.67 -10.58 3.60
N VAL A 173 -1.68 -11.26 3.08
CA VAL A 173 -1.37 -11.23 1.65
C VAL A 173 -2.25 -12.24 0.95
N ALA A 174 -2.89 -11.82 -0.15
CA ALA A 174 -3.70 -12.67 -1.01
C ALA A 174 -5.01 -13.19 -0.36
N ILE A 175 -5.85 -12.29 0.16
CA ILE A 175 -7.24 -12.64 0.46
C ILE A 175 -7.97 -12.84 -0.87
N PRO A 176 -8.35 -14.08 -1.24
CA PRO A 176 -9.05 -14.30 -2.50
C PRO A 176 -10.46 -13.76 -2.42
N VAL A 177 -10.92 -13.18 -3.52
CA VAL A 177 -12.26 -12.64 -3.68
C VAL A 177 -12.91 -13.33 -4.87
N LYS A 178 -14.15 -13.78 -4.71
CA LYS A 178 -14.93 -14.43 -5.76
C LYS A 178 -16.35 -13.87 -5.86
N CYS A 179 -16.96 -14.06 -7.02
CA CYS A 179 -18.39 -13.89 -7.23
C CYS A 179 -19.04 -15.27 -7.29
N ASN A 180 -20.11 -15.50 -6.51
CA ASN A 180 -20.83 -16.78 -6.52
C ASN A 180 -21.81 -16.87 -7.71
N ILE A 181 -22.14 -15.73 -8.34
CA ILE A 181 -23.01 -15.66 -9.51
C ILE A 181 -22.21 -15.93 -10.79
N HIS A 182 -21.04 -15.30 -10.90
CA HIS A 182 -20.17 -15.39 -12.07
C HIS A 182 -18.83 -16.05 -11.66
N PRO A 183 -18.69 -17.36 -11.81
CA PRO A 183 -17.57 -18.13 -11.26
C PRO A 183 -16.20 -17.78 -11.88
N TRP A 184 -16.17 -17.01 -12.95
CA TRP A 184 -14.93 -16.50 -13.54
C TRP A 184 -14.44 -15.21 -12.88
N MET A 185 -15.31 -14.47 -12.16
CA MET A 185 -14.91 -13.24 -11.44
C MET A 185 -14.14 -13.59 -10.18
N HIS A 186 -12.87 -13.27 -10.19
CA HIS A 186 -11.98 -13.39 -9.04
C HIS A 186 -11.02 -12.21 -8.98
N GLY A 187 -10.43 -11.99 -7.84
CA GLY A 187 -9.44 -10.96 -7.57
C GLY A 187 -8.88 -11.10 -6.17
N TYR A 188 -8.08 -10.13 -5.74
CA TYR A 188 -7.40 -10.24 -4.46
C TYR A 188 -7.37 -8.93 -3.68
N PHE A 189 -7.49 -9.04 -2.36
CA PHE A 189 -7.10 -8.00 -1.44
C PHE A 189 -5.75 -8.36 -0.81
N VAL A 190 -4.84 -7.38 -0.78
CA VAL A 190 -3.53 -7.52 -0.16
C VAL A 190 -3.43 -6.51 0.98
N VAL A 191 -3.39 -7.01 2.21
CA VAL A 191 -3.38 -6.20 3.42
C VAL A 191 -1.99 -6.26 4.05
N VAL A 192 -1.25 -5.15 4.02
CA VAL A 192 0.15 -5.08 4.48
C VAL A 192 0.38 -3.88 5.38
N LYS A 193 1.22 -4.01 6.40
CA LYS A 193 1.68 -2.88 7.20
C LYS A 193 2.81 -2.16 6.47
N GLY A 194 2.73 -0.85 6.38
CA GLY A 194 3.77 -0.05 5.75
C GLY A 194 3.48 0.30 4.28
N PRO A 195 4.44 0.95 3.63
CA PRO A 195 4.28 1.43 2.27
C PRO A 195 4.20 0.28 1.26
N TYR A 196 3.37 0.46 0.26
CA TYR A 196 3.17 -0.49 -0.83
C TYR A 196 2.98 0.22 -2.17
N ALA A 197 3.06 -0.53 -3.25
CA ALA A 197 2.70 -0.14 -4.60
C ALA A 197 2.19 -1.36 -5.37
N ILE A 198 1.48 -1.13 -6.47
CA ILE A 198 1.07 -2.15 -7.43
C ILE A 198 1.70 -1.79 -8.77
N THR A 199 2.15 -2.78 -9.53
CA THR A 199 2.76 -2.54 -10.85
C THR A 199 1.74 -2.03 -11.85
N ASP A 200 2.21 -1.12 -12.72
CA ASP A 200 1.48 -0.67 -13.90
C ASP A 200 1.53 -1.71 -15.06
N ASP A 201 0.92 -1.37 -16.22
CA ASP A 201 0.89 -2.18 -17.45
C ASP A 201 2.28 -2.49 -18.05
N SER A 202 3.31 -1.84 -17.57
CA SER A 202 4.70 -2.02 -18.00
C SER A 202 5.54 -2.71 -16.92
N GLY A 203 4.92 -3.12 -15.81
CA GLY A 203 5.57 -3.75 -14.67
C GLY A 203 6.35 -2.78 -13.78
N ASN A 204 6.25 -1.46 -13.98
CA ASN A 204 6.93 -0.49 -13.14
C ASN A 204 6.14 -0.23 -11.85
N TYR A 205 6.87 0.12 -10.79
CA TYR A 205 6.28 0.54 -9.53
C TYR A 205 7.13 1.60 -8.82
N THR A 206 6.49 2.34 -7.92
CA THR A 206 7.15 3.29 -7.03
C THR A 206 6.49 3.25 -5.65
N ILE A 207 7.30 3.01 -4.61
CA ILE A 207 6.91 3.20 -3.21
C ILE A 207 7.47 4.54 -2.79
N GLU A 208 6.61 5.51 -2.56
CA GLU A 208 6.95 6.90 -2.23
C GLU A 208 7.17 7.10 -0.72
N ASN A 209 7.82 8.22 -0.37
CA ASN A 209 7.98 8.71 1.00
C ASN A 209 8.69 7.75 1.96
N VAL A 210 9.68 7.01 1.46
CA VAL A 210 10.48 6.07 2.24
C VAL A 210 11.63 6.80 2.92
N PRO A 211 11.73 6.82 4.27
CA PRO A 211 12.88 7.41 4.96
C PRO A 211 14.20 6.74 4.59
N PRO A 212 15.34 7.42 4.77
CA PRO A 212 16.64 6.77 4.63
C PRO A 212 16.75 5.54 5.53
N GLY A 213 17.22 4.42 4.98
CA GLY A 213 17.30 3.17 5.73
C GLY A 213 17.57 1.94 4.86
N ASN A 214 17.61 0.78 5.53
CA ASN A 214 17.73 -0.52 4.90
C ASN A 214 16.41 -1.27 5.03
N TYR A 215 15.89 -1.75 3.92
CA TYR A 215 14.57 -2.37 3.82
C TYR A 215 14.63 -3.73 3.15
N THR A 216 13.66 -4.58 3.43
CA THR A 216 13.32 -5.72 2.58
C THR A 216 12.03 -5.41 1.87
N VAL A 217 12.07 -5.39 0.54
CA VAL A 217 10.87 -5.30 -0.30
C VAL A 217 10.45 -6.71 -0.67
N THR A 218 9.16 -6.98 -0.51
CA THR A 218 8.53 -8.22 -0.96
C THR A 218 7.63 -7.92 -2.15
N SER A 219 7.74 -8.71 -3.21
CA SER A 219 6.80 -8.75 -4.32
C SER A 219 5.88 -9.95 -4.17
N TRP A 220 4.60 -9.80 -4.50
CA TRP A 220 3.64 -10.88 -4.56
C TRP A 220 2.87 -10.85 -5.88
N GLN A 221 2.80 -12.02 -6.53
CA GLN A 221 2.00 -12.27 -7.73
C GLN A 221 1.21 -13.56 -7.54
N GLU A 222 -0.08 -13.58 -7.88
CA GLU A 222 -1.00 -14.66 -7.54
C GLU A 222 -0.59 -16.04 -8.04
N THR A 223 -0.01 -16.16 -9.25
CA THR A 223 0.43 -17.42 -9.85
C THR A 223 1.83 -17.83 -9.40
N TYR A 224 2.71 -16.85 -9.20
CA TYR A 224 4.14 -17.10 -8.97
C TYR A 224 4.55 -16.99 -7.50
N GLY A 225 3.68 -16.43 -6.64
CA GLY A 225 3.95 -16.28 -5.21
C GLY A 225 4.84 -15.09 -4.91
N THR A 226 5.69 -15.21 -3.88
CA THR A 226 6.47 -14.11 -3.34
C THR A 226 7.95 -14.22 -3.67
N GLN A 227 8.59 -13.05 -3.86
CA GLN A 227 10.05 -12.87 -3.87
C GLN A 227 10.43 -11.72 -2.94
N THR A 228 11.68 -11.69 -2.49
CA THR A 228 12.18 -10.62 -1.61
C THR A 228 13.50 -10.07 -2.10
N GLN A 229 13.73 -8.77 -1.90
CA GLN A 229 14.99 -8.11 -2.19
C GLN A 229 15.33 -7.07 -1.12
N LYS A 230 16.59 -7.01 -0.70
CA LYS A 230 17.09 -5.96 0.18
C LYS A 230 17.40 -4.70 -0.63
N VAL A 231 17.04 -3.54 -0.10
CA VAL A 231 17.27 -2.25 -0.73
C VAL A 231 17.69 -1.22 0.31
N THR A 232 18.65 -0.37 -0.03
CA THR A 232 19.04 0.79 0.78
C THR A 232 18.50 2.05 0.13
N VAL A 233 17.84 2.89 0.92
CA VAL A 233 17.37 4.21 0.54
C VAL A 233 18.25 5.26 1.20
N ALA A 234 18.94 6.08 0.41
CA ALA A 234 19.67 7.24 0.91
C ALA A 234 18.74 8.46 1.02
N ALA A 235 19.16 9.49 1.75
CA ALA A 235 18.39 10.71 1.94
C ALA A 235 18.03 11.38 0.60
N GLY A 236 16.74 11.54 0.33
CA GLY A 236 16.21 12.16 -0.88
C GLY A 236 16.47 11.38 -2.18
N ALA A 237 16.98 10.14 -2.09
CA ALA A 237 17.32 9.32 -3.25
C ALA A 237 16.33 8.18 -3.50
N ALA A 238 16.41 7.57 -4.68
CA ALA A 238 15.70 6.35 -4.99
C ALA A 238 16.58 5.13 -4.69
N GLY A 239 16.04 4.18 -3.91
CA GLY A 239 16.52 2.81 -3.89
C GLY A 239 15.90 2.02 -5.05
N THR A 240 16.58 1.01 -5.56
CA THR A 240 16.07 0.19 -6.67
C THR A 240 15.93 -1.27 -6.26
N ALA A 241 14.76 -1.87 -6.54
CA ALA A 241 14.50 -3.29 -6.39
C ALA A 241 13.75 -3.81 -7.61
N ASN A 242 14.38 -4.66 -8.42
CA ASN A 242 13.78 -5.28 -9.60
C ASN A 242 13.51 -6.75 -9.34
N PHE A 243 12.38 -7.25 -9.82
CA PHE A 243 12.00 -8.65 -9.65
C PHE A 243 11.81 -9.32 -11.00
N THR A 244 12.14 -10.60 -11.07
CA THR A 244 11.94 -11.40 -12.26
C THR A 244 11.31 -12.73 -11.88
N TYR A 245 10.11 -12.98 -12.37
CA TYR A 245 9.43 -14.25 -12.24
C TYR A 245 9.71 -15.11 -13.49
N LYS A 246 9.87 -16.41 -13.29
CA LYS A 246 10.05 -17.34 -14.41
C LYS A 246 8.71 -17.91 -14.83
N ALA A 247 8.44 -17.89 -16.12
CA ALA A 247 7.29 -18.58 -16.69
C ALA A 247 7.34 -20.08 -16.33
N LYS A 248 6.16 -20.63 -15.98
CA LYS A 248 5.99 -22.06 -15.65
C LYS A 248 5.55 -22.83 -16.86
#